data_5636f769713f225c1b663ee22ec8c72a
#
_entry.id   5636f769713f225c1b663ee22ec8c72a
#
_cell.length_a   1.000
_cell.length_b   1.000
_cell.length_c   1.000
_cell.angle_alpha   90.00
_cell.angle_beta   90.00
_cell.angle_gamma   90.00
#
_symmetry.space_group_name_H-M   'P 1'
#
loop_
_entity.id
_entity.type
_entity.pdbx_description
1 polymer ?
#
loop_
_entity_poly.entity_id
_entity_poly.type
_entity_poly.pdbx_seq_one_letter_code
_entity_poly.pdbx_strand_id
1 'polypeptide(L)'
;MPLHMIVLPGGGYEHHATHEAEPVAEWLGSLGLEAGVLRYPVATRHPGPLLAVRAEIAGLRRRGVRRIGVIGFSAGGHLAGHAALAPDVRPDERPDLAVLCYPVVSMLPEHHAGSREQLLGADATAAQRREASLEELVTPQAPPFFLWHSSDDAVVPVEHSYRLARALAAHDVPHELHVFPHGRHGLGLAEDDEPAGQWTRLCARWLAGVGTAAPAAQGTAGAR
;
A
#
# COMPACT_ATOMS: atom_id res chain seq x y z
N MET A 1 14.24 16.96 -1.55
CA MET A 1 12.89 17.49 -1.26
C MET A 1 12.21 16.55 -0.29
N PRO A 2 11.46 17.04 0.70
CA PRO A 2 10.82 16.18 1.68
C PRO A 2 9.81 15.23 1.00
N LEU A 3 9.73 13.99 1.51
CA LEU A 3 8.74 13.00 1.14
C LEU A 3 7.48 13.26 1.97
N HIS A 4 6.32 13.33 1.33
CA HIS A 4 5.03 13.39 2.00
C HIS A 4 4.37 12.01 1.96
N MET A 5 3.97 11.48 3.12
CA MET A 5 3.32 10.17 3.25
C MET A 5 1.82 10.33 3.48
N ILE A 6 1.02 9.63 2.68
CA ILE A 6 -0.43 9.51 2.89
C ILE A 6 -0.68 8.22 3.65
N VAL A 7 -1.26 8.31 4.84
CA VAL A 7 -1.60 7.15 5.68
C VAL A 7 -3.02 6.69 5.38
N LEU A 8 -3.17 5.41 5.07
CA LEU A 8 -4.43 4.74 4.74
C LEU A 8 -4.71 3.65 5.78
N PRO A 9 -5.50 3.94 6.82
CA PRO A 9 -5.83 2.96 7.86
C PRO A 9 -6.61 1.77 7.31
N GLY A 10 -6.51 0.62 7.96
CA GLY A 10 -7.33 -0.56 7.69
C GLY A 10 -8.75 -0.42 8.20
N GLY A 11 -9.45 -1.56 8.29
CA GLY A 11 -10.84 -1.65 8.73
C GLY A 11 -11.79 -2.24 7.70
N GLY A 12 -11.28 -3.10 6.80
CA GLY A 12 -12.09 -3.94 5.89
C GLY A 12 -12.88 -3.18 4.83
N TYR A 13 -12.60 -1.89 4.59
CA TYR A 13 -13.43 -0.96 3.81
C TYR A 13 -14.78 -0.61 4.46
N GLU A 14 -14.98 -1.00 5.71
CA GLU A 14 -16.21 -0.77 6.45
C GLU A 14 -16.07 0.40 7.45
N HIS A 15 -14.89 0.54 8.05
CA HIS A 15 -14.53 1.61 8.99
C HIS A 15 -13.04 1.95 8.86
N HIS A 16 -12.53 2.85 9.71
CA HIS A 16 -11.11 3.15 9.83
C HIS A 16 -10.59 2.72 11.21
N ALA A 17 -9.54 1.89 11.23
CA ALA A 17 -8.83 1.50 12.43
C ALA A 17 -8.02 2.69 12.97
N THR A 18 -8.40 3.21 14.13
CA THR A 18 -7.83 4.46 14.68
C THR A 18 -6.34 4.34 15.03
N HIS A 19 -5.88 3.18 15.49
CA HIS A 19 -4.48 2.92 15.83
C HIS A 19 -3.54 2.82 14.61
N GLU A 20 -4.11 2.71 13.41
CA GLU A 20 -3.40 2.71 12.13
C GLU A 20 -3.48 4.08 11.41
N ALA A 21 -3.99 5.09 12.07
CA ALA A 21 -4.23 6.42 11.55
C ALA A 21 -3.23 7.45 12.11
N GLU A 22 -3.66 8.31 13.04
CA GLU A 22 -2.85 9.37 13.62
C GLU A 22 -1.54 8.85 14.26
N PRO A 23 -1.51 7.74 15.03
CA PRO A 23 -0.25 7.23 15.57
C PRO A 23 0.81 6.95 14.50
N VAL A 24 0.38 6.45 13.33
CA VAL A 24 1.30 6.21 12.20
C VAL A 24 1.79 7.52 11.58
N ALA A 25 0.93 8.53 11.44
CA ALA A 25 1.35 9.84 10.95
C ALA A 25 2.32 10.52 11.93
N GLU A 26 2.12 10.39 13.22
CA GLU A 26 3.02 10.88 14.28
C GLU A 26 4.38 10.17 14.23
N TRP A 27 4.38 8.83 14.08
CA TRP A 27 5.61 8.07 13.88
C TRP A 27 6.40 8.54 12.65
N LEU A 28 5.74 8.72 11.51
CA LEU A 28 6.39 9.26 10.31
C LEU A 28 6.93 10.68 10.52
N GLY A 29 6.19 11.52 11.25
CA GLY A 29 6.64 12.85 11.68
C GLY A 29 7.90 12.81 12.54
N SER A 30 8.03 11.82 13.45
CA SER A 30 9.24 11.61 14.25
C SER A 30 10.49 11.25 13.44
N LEU A 31 10.28 10.71 12.22
CA LEU A 31 11.33 10.45 11.24
C LEU A 31 11.70 11.68 10.38
N GLY A 32 11.05 12.83 10.63
CA GLY A 32 11.25 14.07 9.85
C GLY A 32 10.51 14.10 8.52
N LEU A 33 9.51 13.24 8.33
CA LEU A 33 8.68 13.21 7.14
C LEU A 33 7.40 14.03 7.35
N GLU A 34 6.88 14.63 6.28
CA GLU A 34 5.51 15.13 6.29
C GLU A 34 4.55 13.95 6.15
N ALA A 35 3.47 13.90 6.93
CA ALA A 35 2.50 12.84 6.86
C ALA A 35 1.08 13.35 7.14
N GLY A 36 0.09 12.74 6.45
CA GLY A 36 -1.32 13.04 6.68
C GLY A 36 -2.17 11.78 6.56
N VAL A 37 -3.21 11.67 7.39
CA VAL A 37 -4.17 10.58 7.33
C VAL A 37 -5.25 10.90 6.31
N LEU A 38 -5.44 10.04 5.32
CA LEU A 38 -6.58 10.15 4.41
C LEU A 38 -7.73 9.25 4.89
N ARG A 39 -8.82 9.88 5.31
CA ARG A 39 -10.08 9.22 5.62
C ARG A 39 -10.86 8.95 4.33
N TYR A 40 -10.43 7.94 3.58
CA TYR A 40 -11.07 7.54 2.33
C TYR A 40 -12.50 7.05 2.56
N PRO A 41 -13.41 7.13 1.57
CA PRO A 41 -14.79 6.67 1.71
C PRO A 41 -14.86 5.19 2.09
N VAL A 42 -15.47 4.87 3.23
CA VAL A 42 -15.79 3.51 3.69
C VAL A 42 -17.24 3.16 3.35
N ALA A 43 -17.61 1.89 3.43
CA ALA A 43 -18.91 1.37 2.97
C ALA A 43 -19.27 1.84 1.54
N THR A 44 -18.25 2.04 0.74
CA THR A 44 -18.34 2.57 -0.64
C THR A 44 -17.66 1.62 -1.60
N ARG A 45 -18.32 1.32 -2.72
CA ARG A 45 -17.80 0.40 -3.74
C ARG A 45 -16.65 1.00 -4.53
N HIS A 46 -15.82 0.10 -5.07
CA HIS A 46 -14.85 0.46 -6.11
C HIS A 46 -15.58 1.19 -7.28
N PRO A 47 -15.02 2.28 -7.83
CA PRO A 47 -13.68 2.84 -7.55
C PRO A 47 -13.64 3.95 -6.49
N GLY A 48 -14.70 4.19 -5.71
CA GLY A 48 -14.81 5.34 -4.80
C GLY A 48 -13.57 5.57 -3.91
N PRO A 49 -13.11 4.57 -3.13
CA PRO A 49 -11.91 4.73 -2.30
C PRO A 49 -10.65 5.07 -3.11
N LEU A 50 -10.45 4.41 -4.27
CA LEU A 50 -9.29 4.66 -5.14
C LEU A 50 -9.28 6.09 -5.68
N LEU A 51 -10.44 6.59 -6.12
CA LEU A 51 -10.56 7.97 -6.62
C LEU A 51 -10.24 9.01 -5.54
N ALA A 52 -10.58 8.73 -4.28
CA ALA A 52 -10.23 9.60 -3.15
C ALA A 52 -8.70 9.69 -2.97
N VAL A 53 -7.98 8.57 -3.03
CA VAL A 53 -6.50 8.56 -2.95
C VAL A 53 -5.88 9.32 -4.13
N ARG A 54 -6.34 9.07 -5.34
CA ARG A 54 -5.88 9.78 -6.54
C ARG A 54 -6.09 11.29 -6.44
N ALA A 55 -7.26 11.70 -5.96
CA ALA A 55 -7.59 13.11 -5.76
C ALA A 55 -6.68 13.78 -4.72
N GLU A 56 -6.34 13.08 -3.62
CA GLU A 56 -5.42 13.60 -2.61
C GLU A 56 -4.00 13.74 -3.17
N ILE A 57 -3.48 12.72 -3.88
CA ILE A 57 -2.17 12.78 -4.52
C ILE A 57 -2.11 13.97 -5.50
N ALA A 58 -3.09 14.10 -6.39
CA ALA A 58 -3.16 15.23 -7.32
C ALA A 58 -3.27 16.59 -6.59
N GLY A 59 -3.99 16.63 -5.47
CA GLY A 59 -4.08 17.80 -4.60
C GLY A 59 -2.72 18.21 -4.03
N LEU A 60 -1.97 17.25 -3.50
CA LEU A 60 -0.61 17.46 -3.00
C LEU A 60 0.34 17.94 -4.11
N ARG A 61 0.29 17.30 -5.29
CA ARG A 61 1.08 17.73 -6.47
C ARG A 61 0.80 19.19 -6.84
N ARG A 62 -0.48 19.59 -6.89
CA ARG A 62 -0.85 21.01 -7.16
C ARG A 62 -0.32 21.97 -6.09
N ARG A 63 -0.19 21.53 -4.84
CA ARG A 63 0.43 22.31 -3.75
C ARG A 63 1.97 22.32 -3.81
N GLY A 64 2.57 21.70 -4.82
CA GLY A 64 4.02 21.68 -5.04
C GLY A 64 4.77 20.52 -4.38
N VAL A 65 4.06 19.56 -3.78
CA VAL A 65 4.68 18.35 -3.23
C VAL A 65 5.18 17.47 -4.38
N ARG A 66 6.50 17.22 -4.42
CA ARG A 66 7.12 16.50 -5.55
C ARG A 66 7.33 15.02 -5.30
N ARG A 67 7.38 14.60 -4.03
CA ARG A 67 7.53 13.18 -3.65
C ARG A 67 6.44 12.79 -2.70
N ILE A 68 5.64 11.81 -3.11
CA ILE A 68 4.48 11.33 -2.37
C ILE A 68 4.57 9.82 -2.23
N GLY A 69 4.58 9.34 -0.99
CA GLY A 69 4.43 7.93 -0.67
C GLY A 69 3.05 7.64 -0.11
N VAL A 70 2.64 6.40 -0.22
CA VAL A 70 1.45 5.88 0.47
C VAL A 70 1.87 4.80 1.46
N ILE A 71 1.27 4.79 2.64
CA ILE A 71 1.39 3.70 3.60
C ILE A 71 -0.01 3.23 3.98
N GLY A 72 -0.24 1.93 3.90
CA GLY A 72 -1.56 1.39 4.21
C GLY A 72 -1.52 0.06 4.94
N PHE A 73 -2.58 -0.20 5.72
CA PHE A 73 -2.71 -1.32 6.63
C PHE A 73 -3.91 -2.19 6.23
N SER A 74 -3.76 -3.51 6.14
CA SER A 74 -4.87 -4.42 5.84
C SER A 74 -5.62 -4.00 4.54
N ALA A 75 -6.90 -3.66 4.63
CA ALA A 75 -7.67 -3.09 3.53
C ALA A 75 -7.11 -1.74 3.02
N GLY A 76 -6.59 -0.89 3.91
CA GLY A 76 -5.84 0.32 3.56
C GLY A 76 -4.53 -0.01 2.83
N GLY A 77 -3.89 -1.15 3.15
CA GLY A 77 -2.76 -1.70 2.42
C GLY A 77 -3.13 -2.11 0.99
N HIS A 78 -4.30 -2.74 0.82
CA HIS A 78 -4.85 -2.99 -0.51
C HIS A 78 -5.05 -1.67 -1.28
N LEU A 79 -5.67 -0.67 -0.65
CA LEU A 79 -5.93 0.61 -1.29
C LEU A 79 -4.63 1.35 -1.67
N ALA A 80 -3.60 1.30 -0.81
CA ALA A 80 -2.27 1.85 -1.10
C ALA A 80 -1.63 1.16 -2.32
N GLY A 81 -1.64 -0.17 -2.35
CA GLY A 81 -1.16 -0.95 -3.47
C GLY A 81 -1.95 -0.67 -4.75
N HIS A 82 -3.27 -0.57 -4.65
CA HIS A 82 -4.14 -0.28 -5.79
C HIS A 82 -3.86 1.12 -6.36
N ALA A 83 -3.65 2.14 -5.52
CA ALA A 83 -3.26 3.48 -5.98
C ALA A 83 -1.90 3.48 -6.69
N ALA A 84 -0.98 2.60 -6.29
CA ALA A 84 0.33 2.48 -6.91
C ALA A 84 0.33 1.68 -8.23
N LEU A 85 -0.57 0.70 -8.39
CA LEU A 85 -0.54 -0.30 -9.47
C LEU A 85 -1.67 -0.16 -10.48
N ALA A 86 -2.80 0.47 -10.13
CA ALA A 86 -3.96 0.52 -11.03
C ALA A 86 -3.60 1.14 -12.38
N PRO A 87 -4.10 0.56 -13.49
CA PRO A 87 -3.88 1.08 -14.82
C PRO A 87 -4.56 2.46 -15.01
N ASP A 88 -4.25 3.13 -16.12
CA ASP A 88 -4.88 4.38 -16.56
C ASP A 88 -4.85 5.51 -15.52
N VAL A 89 -3.80 5.50 -14.66
CA VAL A 89 -3.55 6.57 -13.71
C VAL A 89 -2.69 7.66 -14.36
N ARG A 90 -3.10 8.90 -14.18
CA ARG A 90 -2.27 10.04 -14.62
C ARG A 90 -0.99 10.12 -13.77
N PRO A 91 0.13 10.61 -14.35
CA PRO A 91 1.39 10.73 -13.60
C PRO A 91 1.27 11.54 -12.30
N ASP A 92 0.40 12.56 -12.30
CA ASP A 92 0.14 13.43 -11.14
C ASP A 92 -0.76 12.78 -10.06
N GLU A 93 -1.33 11.61 -10.33
CA GLU A 93 -2.17 10.81 -9.40
C GLU A 93 -1.46 9.57 -8.86
N ARG A 94 -0.25 9.26 -9.33
CA ARG A 94 0.51 8.08 -8.90
C ARG A 94 1.44 8.42 -7.75
N PRO A 95 1.51 7.57 -6.70
CA PRO A 95 2.52 7.71 -5.65
C PRO A 95 3.91 7.29 -6.19
N ASP A 96 4.97 7.82 -5.57
CA ASP A 96 6.36 7.50 -5.91
C ASP A 96 6.90 6.27 -5.18
N LEU A 97 6.21 5.81 -4.15
CA LEU A 97 6.51 4.57 -3.39
C LEU A 97 5.28 4.11 -2.59
N ALA A 98 5.28 2.84 -2.21
CA ALA A 98 4.21 2.26 -1.40
C ALA A 98 4.78 1.40 -0.24
N VAL A 99 4.18 1.56 0.95
CA VAL A 99 4.43 0.74 2.14
C VAL A 99 3.14 -0.01 2.47
N LEU A 100 3.19 -1.33 2.48
CA LEU A 100 2.02 -2.18 2.70
C LEU A 100 2.21 -3.04 3.95
N CYS A 101 1.36 -2.83 4.93
CA CYS A 101 1.40 -3.50 6.23
C CYS A 101 0.31 -4.58 6.28
N TYR A 102 0.69 -5.87 6.38
CA TYR A 102 -0.22 -7.03 6.35
C TYR A 102 -1.39 -6.86 5.38
N PRO A 103 -1.09 -6.52 4.10
CA PRO A 103 -2.10 -6.07 3.17
C PRO A 103 -3.05 -7.17 2.72
N VAL A 104 -4.31 -6.85 2.49
CA VAL A 104 -5.11 -7.58 1.52
C VAL A 104 -4.51 -7.32 0.15
N VAL A 105 -4.33 -8.35 -0.67
CA VAL A 105 -3.72 -8.26 -2.00
C VAL A 105 -4.67 -8.82 -3.05
N SER A 106 -5.04 -10.09 -2.92
CA SER A 106 -5.90 -10.78 -3.87
C SER A 106 -7.37 -10.61 -3.52
N MET A 107 -8.17 -10.31 -4.51
CA MET A 107 -9.65 -10.30 -4.43
C MET A 107 -10.27 -11.58 -5.01
N LEU A 108 -9.46 -12.60 -5.30
CA LEU A 108 -9.93 -13.89 -5.79
C LEU A 108 -10.68 -14.67 -4.68
N PRO A 109 -11.60 -15.60 -5.04
CA PRO A 109 -12.51 -16.22 -4.06
C PRO A 109 -11.86 -17.01 -2.94
N GLU A 110 -10.68 -17.58 -3.19
CA GLU A 110 -9.93 -18.42 -2.24
C GLU A 110 -9.31 -17.65 -1.09
N HIS A 111 -9.37 -16.30 -1.13
CA HIS A 111 -8.71 -15.42 -0.18
C HIS A 111 -9.71 -14.61 0.65
N HIS A 112 -9.26 -13.57 1.33
CA HIS A 112 -10.03 -12.81 2.31
C HIS A 112 -11.37 -12.28 1.77
N ALA A 113 -12.50 -12.83 2.24
CA ALA A 113 -13.85 -12.51 1.76
C ALA A 113 -14.32 -11.10 2.18
N GLY A 114 -14.08 -10.69 3.43
CA GLY A 114 -14.66 -9.48 4.00
C GLY A 114 -14.37 -8.22 3.19
N SER A 115 -13.09 -7.87 3.01
CA SER A 115 -12.72 -6.67 2.22
C SER A 115 -13.18 -6.74 0.77
N ARG A 116 -13.18 -7.94 0.17
CA ARG A 116 -13.68 -8.14 -1.20
C ARG A 116 -15.15 -7.80 -1.31
N GLU A 117 -15.97 -8.32 -0.42
CA GLU A 117 -17.42 -8.10 -0.44
C GLU A 117 -17.77 -6.64 -0.15
N GLN A 118 -17.06 -6.00 0.76
CA GLN A 118 -17.24 -4.58 1.02
C GLN A 118 -16.85 -3.71 -0.17
N LEU A 119 -15.73 -4.00 -0.82
CA LEU A 119 -15.22 -3.18 -1.92
C LEU A 119 -15.92 -3.47 -3.26
N LEU A 120 -16.18 -4.73 -3.59
CA LEU A 120 -16.66 -5.13 -4.92
C LEU A 120 -18.13 -5.59 -4.93
N GLY A 121 -18.64 -6.09 -3.81
CA GLY A 121 -19.95 -6.75 -3.72
C GLY A 121 -19.83 -8.26 -3.71
N ALA A 122 -20.86 -8.90 -3.20
CA ALA A 122 -20.94 -10.38 -3.16
C ALA A 122 -21.02 -11.00 -4.56
N ASP A 123 -21.61 -10.26 -5.49
CA ASP A 123 -21.87 -10.64 -6.89
C ASP A 123 -20.77 -10.19 -7.86
N ALA A 124 -19.62 -9.72 -7.35
CA ALA A 124 -18.51 -9.29 -8.19
C ALA A 124 -18.09 -10.39 -9.18
N THR A 125 -17.92 -10.01 -10.43
CA THR A 125 -17.47 -10.90 -11.50
C THR A 125 -16.00 -11.28 -11.34
N ALA A 126 -15.58 -12.36 -12.02
CA ALA A 126 -14.16 -12.74 -12.05
C ALA A 126 -13.26 -11.63 -12.64
N ALA A 127 -13.76 -10.86 -13.62
CA ALA A 127 -13.03 -9.72 -14.18
C ALA A 127 -12.81 -8.61 -13.13
N GLN A 128 -13.86 -8.18 -12.45
CA GLN A 128 -13.78 -7.17 -11.40
C GLN A 128 -12.83 -7.59 -10.25
N ARG A 129 -12.84 -8.88 -9.90
CA ARG A 129 -11.90 -9.40 -8.88
C ARG A 129 -10.45 -9.32 -9.35
N ARG A 130 -10.15 -9.68 -10.61
CA ARG A 130 -8.79 -9.54 -11.16
C ARG A 130 -8.36 -8.09 -11.25
N GLU A 131 -9.23 -7.20 -11.72
CA GLU A 131 -8.97 -5.75 -11.81
C GLU A 131 -8.68 -5.09 -10.46
N ALA A 132 -9.10 -5.72 -9.37
CA ALA A 132 -8.83 -5.28 -8.01
C ALA A 132 -7.79 -6.14 -7.29
N SER A 133 -7.21 -7.18 -7.90
CA SER A 133 -6.16 -8.02 -7.32
C SER A 133 -4.79 -7.44 -7.64
N LEU A 134 -4.05 -7.00 -6.61
CA LEU A 134 -2.80 -6.25 -6.78
C LEU A 134 -1.74 -7.02 -7.56
N GLU A 135 -1.64 -8.33 -7.35
CA GLU A 135 -0.70 -9.21 -8.04
C GLU A 135 -0.93 -9.27 -9.56
N GLU A 136 -2.17 -9.03 -10.01
CA GLU A 136 -2.54 -9.00 -11.43
C GLU A 136 -2.23 -7.64 -12.10
N LEU A 137 -1.96 -6.60 -11.31
CA LEU A 137 -1.78 -5.23 -11.78
C LEU A 137 -0.32 -4.79 -11.89
N VAL A 138 0.63 -5.64 -11.46
CA VAL A 138 2.04 -5.26 -11.45
C VAL A 138 2.56 -5.11 -12.88
N THR A 139 3.26 -4.01 -13.12
CA THR A 139 3.96 -3.72 -14.38
C THR A 139 5.38 -3.22 -14.09
N PRO A 140 6.30 -3.24 -15.07
CA PRO A 140 7.66 -2.71 -14.87
C PRO A 140 7.71 -1.21 -14.48
N GLN A 141 6.61 -0.49 -14.63
CA GLN A 141 6.50 0.94 -14.27
C GLN A 141 5.99 1.15 -12.83
N ALA A 142 5.75 0.07 -12.08
CA ALA A 142 5.33 0.17 -10.69
C ALA A 142 6.43 0.86 -9.83
N PRO A 143 6.05 1.68 -8.84
CA PRO A 143 7.01 2.28 -7.94
C PRO A 143 7.62 1.25 -7.00
N PRO A 144 8.69 1.57 -6.26
CA PRO A 144 9.25 0.67 -5.24
C PRO A 144 8.27 0.41 -4.08
N PHE A 145 8.32 -0.82 -3.55
CA PHE A 145 7.47 -1.30 -2.48
C PHE A 145 8.25 -1.74 -1.24
N PHE A 146 7.69 -1.46 -0.07
CA PHE A 146 8.03 -2.11 1.19
C PHE A 146 6.80 -2.88 1.70
N LEU A 147 6.98 -4.16 2.05
CA LEU A 147 5.92 -5.02 2.57
C LEU A 147 6.34 -5.64 3.90
N TRP A 148 5.39 -5.81 4.81
CA TRP A 148 5.59 -6.68 5.95
C TRP A 148 4.31 -7.43 6.35
N HIS A 149 4.49 -8.60 6.98
CA HIS A 149 3.40 -9.47 7.42
C HIS A 149 3.86 -10.36 8.58
N SER A 150 2.90 -10.92 9.33
CA SER A 150 3.16 -12.02 10.28
C SER A 150 2.74 -13.34 9.66
N SER A 151 3.56 -14.39 9.83
CA SER A 151 3.30 -15.67 9.16
C SER A 151 2.09 -16.42 9.71
N ASP A 152 1.69 -16.13 10.95
CA ASP A 152 0.54 -16.70 11.65
C ASP A 152 -0.70 -15.77 11.68
N ASP A 153 -0.74 -14.74 10.84
CA ASP A 153 -1.92 -13.89 10.68
C ASP A 153 -3.15 -14.72 10.26
N ALA A 154 -4.11 -14.84 11.21
CA ALA A 154 -5.31 -15.66 11.03
C ALA A 154 -6.45 -14.97 10.28
N VAL A 155 -6.32 -13.68 9.99
CA VAL A 155 -7.36 -12.87 9.31
C VAL A 155 -7.02 -12.66 7.85
N VAL A 156 -5.82 -12.15 7.56
CA VAL A 156 -5.30 -12.03 6.21
C VAL A 156 -4.07 -12.92 6.07
N PRO A 157 -4.19 -14.08 5.41
CA PRO A 157 -3.05 -15.00 5.27
C PRO A 157 -1.82 -14.35 4.64
N VAL A 158 -0.64 -14.67 5.15
CA VAL A 158 0.65 -14.14 4.65
C VAL A 158 0.86 -14.39 3.15
N GLU A 159 0.16 -15.37 2.59
CA GLU A 159 0.15 -15.67 1.15
C GLU A 159 -0.22 -14.45 0.29
N HIS A 160 -1.02 -13.52 0.80
CA HIS A 160 -1.29 -12.24 0.14
C HIS A 160 0.01 -11.49 -0.16
N SER A 161 0.88 -11.32 0.84
CA SER A 161 2.17 -10.65 0.65
C SER A 161 3.13 -11.45 -0.24
N TYR A 162 3.14 -12.77 -0.15
CA TYR A 162 3.95 -13.61 -1.04
C TYR A 162 3.52 -13.49 -2.51
N ARG A 163 2.23 -13.42 -2.80
CA ARG A 163 1.72 -13.23 -4.17
C ARG A 163 2.18 -11.92 -4.75
N LEU A 164 2.03 -10.82 -4.03
CA LEU A 164 2.46 -9.52 -4.51
C LEU A 164 3.99 -9.48 -4.70
N ALA A 165 4.77 -9.96 -3.74
CA ALA A 165 6.22 -9.97 -3.86
C ALA A 165 6.70 -10.79 -5.07
N ARG A 166 6.08 -11.95 -5.35
CA ARG A 166 6.36 -12.74 -6.56
C ARG A 166 6.05 -11.96 -7.84
N ALA A 167 4.93 -11.26 -7.88
CA ALA A 167 4.56 -10.45 -9.04
C ALA A 167 5.52 -9.27 -9.23
N LEU A 168 5.90 -8.57 -8.14
CA LEU A 168 6.91 -7.50 -8.19
C LEU A 168 8.25 -8.02 -8.70
N ALA A 169 8.72 -9.18 -8.19
CA ALA A 169 9.96 -9.80 -8.65
C ALA A 169 9.90 -10.19 -10.13
N ALA A 170 8.78 -10.73 -10.61
CA ALA A 170 8.62 -11.13 -12.01
C ALA A 170 8.65 -9.94 -13.00
N HIS A 171 8.47 -8.72 -12.51
CA HIS A 171 8.52 -7.49 -13.31
C HIS A 171 9.72 -6.59 -12.96
N ASP A 172 10.71 -7.12 -12.23
CA ASP A 172 11.92 -6.39 -11.80
C ASP A 172 11.61 -5.10 -11.00
N VAL A 173 10.47 -5.06 -10.30
CA VAL A 173 10.10 -3.93 -9.46
C VAL A 173 10.86 -3.99 -8.13
N PRO A 174 11.60 -2.93 -7.74
CA PRO A 174 12.31 -2.89 -6.47
C PRO A 174 11.35 -3.05 -5.29
N HIS A 175 11.61 -4.04 -4.42
CA HIS A 175 10.79 -4.25 -3.24
C HIS A 175 11.56 -4.91 -2.10
N GLU A 176 11.09 -4.68 -0.87
CA GLU A 176 11.46 -5.46 0.32
C GLU A 176 10.22 -6.14 0.89
N LEU A 177 10.35 -7.40 1.31
CA LEU A 177 9.33 -8.13 2.06
C LEU A 177 9.93 -8.67 3.35
N HIS A 178 9.33 -8.30 4.48
CA HIS A 178 9.68 -8.80 5.80
C HIS A 178 8.53 -9.63 6.37
N VAL A 179 8.81 -10.88 6.72
CA VAL A 179 7.82 -11.77 7.34
C VAL A 179 8.30 -12.14 8.75
N PHE A 180 7.50 -11.80 9.73
CA PHE A 180 7.75 -12.13 11.13
C PHE A 180 7.04 -13.44 11.51
N PRO A 181 7.64 -14.27 12.39
CA PRO A 181 7.07 -15.57 12.71
C PRO A 181 5.71 -15.48 13.40
N HIS A 182 5.51 -14.46 14.23
CA HIS A 182 4.31 -14.27 15.03
C HIS A 182 3.79 -12.83 14.96
N GLY A 183 2.48 -12.69 15.12
CA GLY A 183 1.79 -11.41 15.23
C GLY A 183 0.34 -11.51 14.77
N ARG A 184 -0.59 -11.06 15.61
CA ARG A 184 -2.00 -10.98 15.21
C ARG A 184 -2.22 -10.00 14.08
N HIS A 185 -3.32 -10.13 13.39
CA HIS A 185 -3.73 -9.11 12.42
C HIS A 185 -3.99 -7.74 13.07
N GLY A 186 -3.68 -6.66 12.37
CA GLY A 186 -4.01 -5.31 12.83
C GLY A 186 -3.12 -4.81 13.96
N LEU A 187 -1.81 -5.03 13.90
CA LEU A 187 -0.85 -4.59 14.91
C LEU A 187 -0.53 -3.09 14.87
N GLY A 188 -0.79 -2.41 13.75
CA GLY A 188 -0.38 -1.01 13.60
C GLY A 188 1.14 -0.85 13.72
N LEU A 189 1.61 -0.01 14.63
CA LEU A 189 3.04 0.17 14.90
C LEU A 189 3.69 -1.03 15.60
N ALA A 190 2.90 -1.96 16.16
CA ALA A 190 3.38 -3.16 16.85
C ALA A 190 4.38 -2.87 18.01
N GLU A 191 4.17 -1.77 18.74
CA GLU A 191 5.12 -1.27 19.76
C GLU A 191 5.39 -2.28 20.88
N ASP A 192 4.37 -3.06 21.26
CA ASP A 192 4.44 -4.08 22.32
C ASP A 192 4.56 -5.50 21.77
N ASP A 193 4.84 -5.68 20.49
CA ASP A 193 4.82 -6.97 19.80
C ASP A 193 6.18 -7.28 19.14
N GLU A 194 7.04 -7.99 19.86
CA GLU A 194 8.29 -8.51 19.30
C GLU A 194 8.10 -9.95 18.78
N PRO A 195 8.63 -10.28 17.60
CA PRO A 195 9.58 -9.49 16.78
C PRO A 195 8.93 -8.56 15.75
N ALA A 196 7.58 -8.53 15.62
CA ALA A 196 6.90 -7.77 14.58
C ALA A 196 7.20 -6.25 14.65
N GLY A 197 7.32 -5.65 15.86
CA GLY A 197 7.63 -4.25 16.05
C GLY A 197 8.91 -3.75 15.36
N GLN A 198 9.80 -4.66 14.98
CA GLN A 198 11.00 -4.30 14.21
C GLN A 198 10.69 -3.74 12.83
N TRP A 199 9.47 -3.94 12.32
CA TRP A 199 9.09 -3.45 10.99
C TRP A 199 9.24 -1.94 10.87
N THR A 200 8.95 -1.18 11.91
CA THR A 200 9.06 0.30 11.92
C THR A 200 10.49 0.76 11.66
N ARG A 201 11.47 0.13 12.31
CA ARG A 201 12.90 0.42 12.10
C ARG A 201 13.39 0.00 10.70
N LEU A 202 12.92 -1.15 10.20
CA LEU A 202 13.25 -1.62 8.86
C LEU A 202 12.67 -0.68 7.80
N CYS A 203 11.41 -0.29 7.95
CA CYS A 203 10.73 0.66 7.07
C CYS A 203 11.41 2.05 7.10
N ALA A 204 11.75 2.57 8.28
CA ALA A 204 12.46 3.85 8.40
C ALA A 204 13.79 3.84 7.63
N ARG A 205 14.56 2.76 7.72
CA ARG A 205 15.80 2.57 6.97
C ARG A 205 15.55 2.50 5.46
N TRP A 206 14.52 1.78 5.03
CA TRP A 206 14.14 1.69 3.62
C TRP A 206 13.70 3.05 3.07
N LEU A 207 12.86 3.79 3.78
CA LEU A 207 12.42 5.14 3.41
C LEU A 207 13.61 6.11 3.25
N ALA A 208 14.60 6.05 4.15
CA ALA A 208 15.83 6.84 4.05
C ALA A 208 16.64 6.46 2.79
N GLY A 209 16.73 5.17 2.45
CA GLY A 209 17.45 4.67 1.28
C GLY A 209 16.76 5.05 -0.04
N VAL A 210 15.47 4.86 -0.16
CA VAL A 210 14.68 5.28 -1.34
C VAL A 210 14.66 6.81 -1.47
N GLY A 211 14.77 7.53 -0.33
CA GLY A 211 14.87 8.99 -0.28
C GLY A 211 16.05 9.56 -1.05
N THR A 212 17.13 8.81 -1.20
CA THR A 212 18.37 9.24 -1.85
C THR A 212 18.51 8.74 -3.30
N ALA A 213 17.71 7.76 -3.73
CA ALA A 213 17.74 7.27 -5.10
C ALA A 213 17.12 8.31 -6.04
N ALA A 214 17.87 8.75 -7.05
CA ALA A 214 17.32 9.53 -8.15
C ALA A 214 16.22 8.72 -8.86
N PRO A 215 15.14 9.36 -9.36
CA PRO A 215 14.14 8.65 -10.16
C PRO A 215 14.85 7.91 -11.29
N ALA A 216 14.54 6.62 -11.45
CA ALA A 216 15.09 5.82 -12.54
C ALA A 216 14.86 6.58 -13.86
N ALA A 217 15.93 6.87 -14.58
CA ALA A 217 15.84 7.55 -15.85
C ALA A 217 14.94 6.71 -16.77
N GLN A 218 13.84 7.30 -17.23
CA GLN A 218 12.97 6.70 -18.24
C GLN A 218 13.87 6.41 -19.45
N GLY A 219 14.16 5.12 -19.67
CA GLY A 219 14.93 4.69 -20.82
C GLY A 219 14.25 5.18 -22.10
N THR A 220 14.88 6.11 -22.78
CA THR A 220 14.54 6.44 -24.15
C THR A 220 14.71 5.16 -24.97
N ALA A 221 13.60 4.57 -25.38
CA ALA A 221 13.60 3.50 -26.37
C ALA A 221 14.26 4.06 -27.63
N GLY A 222 15.55 3.75 -27.80
CA GLY A 222 16.29 4.02 -29.01
C GLY A 222 15.72 3.17 -30.13
N ALA A 223 15.14 3.82 -31.11
CA ALA A 223 14.80 3.22 -32.38
C ALA A 223 16.07 2.65 -33.05
N ARG A 224 16.06 1.38 -33.38
CA ARG A 224 16.80 0.75 -34.48
C ARG A 224 15.95 -0.31 -35.15
#